data_c29ce7383af7cbacec546972782b7102
#
_entry.id   c29ce7383af7cbacec546972782b7102
#
_cell.length_a   1.000
_cell.length_b   1.000
_cell.length_c   1.000
_cell.angle_alpha   90.00
_cell.angle_beta   90.00
_cell.angle_gamma   90.00
#
_symmetry.space_group_name_H-M   'P 1'
#
loop_
_entity.id
_entity.type
_entity.pdbx_description
1 polymer ?
#
loop_
_entity_poly.entity_id
_entity_poly.type
_entity_poly.pdbx_seq_one_letter_code
_entity_poly.pdbx_strand_id
1 'polypeptide(L)'
;MKREYIFGVLGLAVGIIGTWLVTMNVANQHDIGEMSMDTMVTELLPKSGGEFDEAFIQLMIEHHKGAIEMAKLMPSRAKHDELKKLGVDIIAAQTKEIQMMHDWAHLW
;
A
#
# COMPACT_ATOMS: atom_id res chain seq x y z
N MET A 1 -8.00 7.91 -52.15
CA MET A 1 -8.34 8.90 -51.12
C MET A 1 -9.22 8.34 -50.01
N LYS A 2 -10.29 7.64 -50.29
CA LYS A 2 -11.17 7.10 -49.22
C LYS A 2 -10.56 6.03 -48.34
N ARG A 3 -9.50 5.34 -48.76
CA ARG A 3 -8.84 4.25 -48.00
C ARG A 3 -7.90 4.76 -46.92
N GLU A 4 -7.29 5.91 -47.08
CA GLU A 4 -6.34 6.49 -46.15
C GLU A 4 -7.01 7.12 -44.92
N TYR A 5 -8.21 7.65 -45.07
CA TYR A 5 -8.99 8.21 -43.96
C TYR A 5 -9.52 7.13 -43.00
N ILE A 6 -9.81 5.93 -43.50
CA ILE A 6 -10.30 4.82 -42.65
C ILE A 6 -9.20 4.30 -41.72
N PHE A 7 -7.96 4.22 -42.18
CA PHE A 7 -6.84 3.79 -41.34
C PHE A 7 -6.47 4.83 -40.30
N GLY A 8 -6.55 6.12 -40.60
CA GLY A 8 -6.28 7.19 -39.65
C GLY A 8 -7.28 7.23 -38.50
N VAL A 9 -8.57 7.05 -38.80
CA VAL A 9 -9.65 7.06 -37.81
C VAL A 9 -9.58 5.82 -36.91
N LEU A 10 -9.27 4.63 -37.46
CA LEU A 10 -9.09 3.41 -36.68
C LEU A 10 -7.88 3.49 -35.76
N GLY A 11 -6.76 4.06 -36.23
CA GLY A 11 -5.57 4.24 -35.42
C GLY A 11 -5.77 5.18 -34.23
N LEU A 12 -6.52 6.28 -34.45
CA LEU A 12 -6.88 7.23 -33.39
C LEU A 12 -7.82 6.61 -32.35
N ALA A 13 -8.82 5.84 -32.79
CA ALA A 13 -9.76 5.16 -31.89
C ALA A 13 -9.05 4.11 -31.01
N VAL A 14 -8.15 3.32 -31.58
CA VAL A 14 -7.35 2.33 -30.82
C VAL A 14 -6.41 3.03 -29.84
N GLY A 15 -5.78 4.15 -30.23
CA GLY A 15 -4.93 4.94 -29.36
C GLY A 15 -5.66 5.52 -28.15
N ILE A 16 -6.85 6.09 -28.36
CA ILE A 16 -7.68 6.66 -27.29
C ILE A 16 -8.17 5.57 -26.31
N ILE A 17 -8.64 4.45 -26.83
CA ILE A 17 -9.10 3.32 -26.00
C ILE A 17 -7.93 2.72 -25.23
N GLY A 18 -6.77 2.54 -25.87
CA GLY A 18 -5.56 2.01 -25.21
C GLY A 18 -5.07 2.94 -24.10
N THR A 19 -5.04 4.24 -24.33
CA THR A 19 -4.64 5.25 -23.34
C THR A 19 -5.63 5.29 -22.17
N TRP A 20 -6.92 5.19 -22.43
CA TRP A 20 -7.96 5.20 -21.41
C TRP A 20 -7.90 3.93 -20.53
N LEU A 21 -7.70 2.76 -21.13
CA LEU A 21 -7.52 1.50 -20.39
C LEU A 21 -6.26 1.49 -19.53
N VAL A 22 -5.16 2.06 -20.03
CA VAL A 22 -3.91 2.19 -19.27
C VAL A 22 -4.09 3.15 -18.10
N THR A 23 -4.73 4.29 -18.30
CA THR A 23 -4.98 5.25 -17.21
C THR A 23 -5.96 4.71 -16.17
N MET A 24 -6.98 3.97 -16.57
CA MET A 24 -7.87 3.30 -15.60
C MET A 24 -7.14 2.21 -14.78
N ASN A 25 -6.26 1.43 -15.43
CA ASN A 25 -5.51 0.39 -14.75
C ASN A 25 -4.48 0.98 -13.77
N VAL A 26 -3.85 2.09 -14.12
CA VAL A 26 -2.94 2.82 -13.22
C VAL A 26 -3.68 3.46 -12.05
N ALA A 27 -4.85 4.05 -12.30
CA ALA A 27 -5.69 4.60 -11.23
C ALA A 27 -6.18 3.50 -10.26
N ASN A 28 -6.54 2.33 -10.78
CA ASN A 28 -7.00 1.20 -9.97
C ASN A 28 -5.86 0.50 -9.18
N GLN A 29 -4.61 0.61 -9.64
CA GLN A 29 -3.44 0.09 -8.90
C GLN A 29 -3.01 1.00 -7.75
N HIS A 30 -3.32 2.30 -7.79
CA HIS A 30 -3.08 3.21 -6.68
C HIS A 30 -4.06 3.00 -5.50
N ASP A 31 -5.21 2.41 -5.77
CA ASP A 31 -6.28 2.24 -4.77
C ASP A 31 -6.17 0.96 -3.92
N ILE A 32 -5.23 0.05 -4.25
CA ILE A 32 -5.13 -1.26 -3.57
C ILE A 32 -3.98 -1.31 -2.53
N GLY A 33 -3.18 -0.26 -2.37
CA GLY A 33 -1.93 -0.39 -1.60
C GLY A 33 -1.58 0.66 -0.58
N GLU A 34 -2.19 1.83 -0.59
CA GLU A 34 -1.81 2.89 0.34
C GLU A 34 -3.04 3.52 0.99
N MET A 35 -3.50 2.89 2.03
CA MET A 35 -4.27 3.62 3.03
C MET A 35 -3.30 4.63 3.65
N SER A 36 -3.42 5.91 3.27
CA SER A 36 -2.57 6.97 3.82
C SER A 36 -2.77 7.05 5.33
N MET A 37 -1.78 7.57 6.06
CA MET A 37 -1.91 7.79 7.51
C MET A 37 -3.15 8.63 7.83
N ASP A 38 -3.46 9.61 7.01
CA ASP A 38 -4.66 10.45 7.18
C ASP A 38 -5.96 9.64 7.04
N THR A 39 -6.00 8.67 6.12
CA THR A 39 -7.14 7.77 5.97
C THR A 39 -7.30 6.87 7.17
N MET A 40 -6.22 6.32 7.71
CA MET A 40 -6.24 5.49 8.93
C MET A 40 -6.76 6.27 10.13
N VAL A 41 -6.28 7.49 10.32
CA VAL A 41 -6.76 8.38 11.39
C VAL A 41 -8.25 8.70 11.22
N THR A 42 -8.67 9.04 10.01
CA THR A 42 -10.07 9.36 9.69
C THR A 42 -11.00 8.17 9.99
N GLU A 43 -10.56 6.95 9.70
CA GLU A 43 -11.34 5.74 9.98
C GLU A 43 -11.50 5.50 11.49
N LEU A 44 -10.51 5.85 12.30
CA LEU A 44 -10.52 5.65 13.75
C LEU A 44 -11.30 6.74 14.52
N LEU A 45 -11.37 7.97 13.99
CA LEU A 45 -11.96 9.11 14.69
C LEU A 45 -13.38 8.87 15.24
N PRO A 46 -14.32 8.19 14.52
CA PRO A 46 -15.67 7.97 15.03
C PRO A 46 -15.78 6.80 16.00
N LYS A 47 -14.71 6.03 16.20
CA LYS A 47 -14.72 4.78 16.96
C LYS A 47 -14.24 4.97 18.40
N SER A 48 -14.72 4.11 19.30
CA SER A 48 -14.29 4.05 20.69
C SER A 48 -14.48 2.64 21.27
N GLY A 49 -13.86 2.36 22.41
CA GLY A 49 -13.98 1.07 23.09
C GLY A 49 -13.48 -0.09 22.22
N GLY A 50 -14.18 -1.23 22.28
CA GLY A 50 -13.80 -2.44 21.55
C GLY A 50 -13.79 -2.27 20.04
N GLU A 51 -14.68 -1.46 19.48
CA GLU A 51 -14.69 -1.15 18.05
C GLU A 51 -13.44 -0.38 17.62
N PHE A 52 -12.97 0.56 18.43
CA PHE A 52 -11.71 1.24 18.21
C PHE A 52 -10.51 0.28 18.28
N ASP A 53 -10.47 -0.55 19.33
CA ASP A 53 -9.37 -1.50 19.54
C ASP A 53 -9.22 -2.47 18.35
N GLU A 54 -10.33 -3.03 17.88
CA GLU A 54 -10.35 -3.94 16.74
C GLU A 54 -9.87 -3.24 15.45
N ALA A 55 -10.42 -2.09 15.14
CA ALA A 55 -10.06 -1.33 13.96
C ALA A 55 -8.59 -0.87 14.02
N PHE A 56 -8.12 -0.38 15.17
CA PHE A 56 -6.74 0.03 15.38
C PHE A 56 -5.76 -1.12 15.13
N ILE A 57 -6.03 -2.30 15.71
CA ILE A 57 -5.18 -3.47 15.52
C ILE A 57 -5.09 -3.87 14.05
N GLN A 58 -6.22 -3.92 13.35
CA GLN A 58 -6.23 -4.29 11.93
C GLN A 58 -5.41 -3.31 11.08
N LEU A 59 -5.63 -2.00 11.25
CA LEU A 59 -4.91 -0.97 10.53
C LEU A 59 -3.41 -0.97 10.87
N MET A 60 -3.07 -1.14 12.13
CA MET A 60 -1.68 -1.11 12.60
C MET A 60 -0.91 -2.35 12.16
N ILE A 61 -1.53 -3.52 12.09
CA ILE A 61 -0.91 -4.73 11.54
C ILE A 61 -0.54 -4.51 10.06
N GLU A 62 -1.44 -3.96 9.27
CA GLU A 62 -1.15 -3.67 7.85
C GLU A 62 -0.05 -2.61 7.69
N HIS A 63 -0.06 -1.57 8.52
CA HIS A 63 0.99 -0.56 8.56
C HIS A 63 2.36 -1.19 8.91
N HIS A 64 2.42 -2.07 9.91
CA HIS A 64 3.64 -2.77 10.30
C HIS A 64 4.16 -3.72 9.22
N LYS A 65 3.28 -4.43 8.53
CA LYS A 65 3.67 -5.25 7.37
C LYS A 65 4.33 -4.40 6.27
N GLY A 66 3.77 -3.24 5.96
CA GLY A 66 4.36 -2.30 5.01
C GLY A 66 5.74 -1.81 5.43
N ALA A 67 5.91 -1.47 6.72
CA ALA A 67 7.19 -1.07 7.27
C ALA A 67 8.25 -2.19 7.19
N ILE A 68 7.87 -3.43 7.44
CA ILE A 68 8.75 -4.60 7.28
C ILE A 68 9.19 -4.75 5.82
N GLU A 69 8.29 -4.63 4.86
CA GLU A 69 8.63 -4.73 3.43
C GLU A 69 9.62 -3.63 3.01
N MET A 70 9.45 -2.40 3.47
CA MET A 70 10.44 -1.33 3.26
C MET A 70 11.77 -1.64 3.93
N ALA A 71 11.75 -2.12 5.17
CA ALA A 71 12.95 -2.42 5.94
C ALA A 71 13.79 -3.55 5.32
N LYS A 72 13.17 -4.52 4.66
CA LYS A 72 13.86 -5.60 3.92
C LYS A 72 14.75 -5.07 2.79
N LEU A 73 14.46 -3.90 2.26
CA LEU A 73 15.28 -3.26 1.22
C LEU A 73 16.54 -2.59 1.77
N MET A 74 16.54 -2.21 3.04
CA MET A 74 17.56 -1.36 3.64
C MET A 74 18.95 -2.01 3.69
N PRO A 75 19.12 -3.28 4.09
CA PRO A 75 20.44 -3.90 4.19
C PRO A 75 21.22 -3.94 2.87
N SER A 76 20.52 -4.11 1.74
CA SER A 76 21.15 -4.20 0.42
C SER A 76 21.19 -2.88 -0.36
N ARG A 77 20.36 -1.91 -0.01
CA ARG A 77 20.19 -0.66 -0.79
C ARG A 77 20.66 0.58 -0.05
N ALA A 78 20.68 0.60 1.26
CA ALA A 78 21.15 1.74 2.02
C ALA A 78 22.66 1.95 1.86
N LYS A 79 23.08 3.21 1.84
CA LYS A 79 24.50 3.58 1.78
C LYS A 79 25.16 3.51 3.16
N HIS A 80 24.46 3.97 4.18
CA HIS A 80 24.99 4.08 5.55
C HIS A 80 24.72 2.82 6.36
N ASP A 81 25.74 2.33 7.07
CA ASP A 81 25.65 1.10 7.84
C ASP A 81 24.65 1.20 9.00
N GLU A 82 24.51 2.39 9.58
CA GLU A 82 23.50 2.67 10.60
C GLU A 82 22.08 2.43 10.07
N LEU A 83 21.81 2.82 8.84
CA LEU A 83 20.50 2.61 8.20
C LEU A 83 20.29 1.14 7.86
N LYS A 84 21.30 0.44 7.41
CA LYS A 84 21.23 -1.01 7.18
C LYS A 84 20.89 -1.76 8.47
N LYS A 85 21.55 -1.40 9.57
CA LYS A 85 21.29 -1.97 10.89
C LYS A 85 19.88 -1.64 11.37
N LEU A 86 19.45 -0.40 11.21
CA LEU A 86 18.09 0.01 11.56
C LEU A 86 17.03 -0.84 10.83
N GLY A 87 17.24 -1.18 9.55
CA GLY A 87 16.35 -2.06 8.80
C GLY A 87 16.18 -3.44 9.45
N VAL A 88 17.27 -4.03 9.93
CA VAL A 88 17.22 -5.31 10.67
C VAL A 88 16.45 -5.16 11.98
N ASP A 89 16.72 -4.09 12.72
CA ASP A 89 16.05 -3.82 14.00
C ASP A 89 14.54 -3.56 13.82
N ILE A 90 14.15 -2.85 12.77
CA ILE A 90 12.72 -2.61 12.40
C ILE A 90 12.02 -3.94 12.14
N ILE A 91 12.60 -4.82 11.33
CA ILE A 91 12.00 -6.11 11.00
C ILE A 91 11.74 -6.92 12.29
N ALA A 92 12.71 -6.98 13.18
CA ALA A 92 12.59 -7.71 14.45
C ALA A 92 11.51 -7.09 15.36
N ALA A 93 11.54 -5.78 15.56
CA ALA A 93 10.60 -5.08 16.44
C ALA A 93 9.17 -5.15 15.91
N GLN A 94 8.96 -4.88 14.62
CA GLN A 94 7.63 -4.84 14.02
C GLN A 94 7.01 -6.24 13.87
N THR A 95 7.81 -7.26 13.63
CA THR A 95 7.36 -8.66 13.64
C THR A 95 6.83 -9.05 15.02
N LYS A 96 7.54 -8.67 16.08
CA LYS A 96 7.10 -8.92 17.46
C LYS A 96 5.81 -8.17 17.78
N GLU A 97 5.69 -6.92 17.38
CA GLU A 97 4.49 -6.13 17.62
C GLU A 97 3.26 -6.66 16.86
N ILE A 98 3.43 -7.14 15.63
CA ILE A 98 2.36 -7.83 14.90
C ILE A 98 1.88 -9.04 15.67
N GLN A 99 2.79 -9.87 16.19
CA GLN A 99 2.43 -11.04 16.98
C GLN A 99 1.65 -10.66 18.24
N MET A 100 2.10 -9.64 18.96
CA MET A 100 1.39 -9.13 20.14
C MET A 100 -0.03 -8.67 19.80
N MET A 101 -0.21 -7.94 18.71
CA MET A 101 -1.53 -7.47 18.26
C MET A 101 -2.44 -8.63 17.85
N HIS A 102 -1.92 -9.66 17.21
CA HIS A 102 -2.68 -10.88 16.91
C HIS A 102 -3.11 -11.60 18.18
N ASP A 103 -2.21 -11.73 19.14
CA ASP A 103 -2.52 -12.38 20.43
C ASP A 103 -3.63 -11.64 21.18
N TRP A 104 -3.57 -10.32 21.23
CA TRP A 104 -4.64 -9.51 21.86
C TRP A 104 -5.96 -9.65 21.12
N ALA A 105 -5.97 -9.59 19.79
CA ALA A 105 -7.20 -9.75 19.01
C ALA A 105 -7.89 -11.11 19.23
N HIS A 106 -7.12 -12.15 19.59
CA HIS A 106 -7.68 -13.45 19.95
C HIS A 106 -8.20 -13.54 21.39
N LEU A 107 -7.70 -12.67 22.27
CA LEU A 107 -8.09 -12.66 23.68
C LEU A 107 -9.34 -11.80 23.94
N TRP A 108 -9.61 -10.85 23.07
CA TRP A 108 -10.72 -9.89 23.19
C TRP A 108 -11.89 -10.30 22.30
#